data_e108d1ce3ee313206aa60b0db7ed212b
#
_entry.id   e108d1ce3ee313206aa60b0db7ed212b
#
_cell.length_a   1.000
_cell.length_b   1.000
_cell.length_c   1.000
_cell.angle_alpha   90.00
_cell.angle_beta   90.00
_cell.angle_gamma   90.00
#
_symmetry.space_group_name_H-M   'P 1'
#
loop_
_entity.id
_entity.type
_entity.pdbx_description
1 polymer ?
#
loop_
_entity_poly.entity_id
_entity_poly.type
_entity_poly.pdbx_seq_one_letter_code
_entity_poly.pdbx_strand_id
1 'polypeptide(L)'
;MDLLDPTVAAVRGDVAGAASRAGLTQRELSVLKIASDGRTAEEIARALGLGMETVRSHFKKARTKLGARNRTHAVAEAMRQLLIV
;
A
#
# COMPACT_ATOMS: atom_id res chain seq x y z
N MET A 1 -12.99 22.86 13.72
CA MET A 1 -12.48 22.72 13.62
C MET A 1 -12.26 22.30 13.17
N ASP A 2 -12.05 22.21 13.30
CA ASP A 2 -11.59 21.80 13.03
C ASP A 2 -11.45 21.17 12.51
N LEU A 3 -11.93 21.09 12.31
CA LEU A 3 -11.53 20.44 11.98
C LEU A 3 -11.32 20.14 11.26
N LEU A 4 -11.77 20.65 11.11
CA LEU A 4 -11.13 20.48 10.71
C LEU A 4 -10.50 20.34 10.54
N ASP A 5 -11.02 20.82 10.25
CA ASP A 5 -10.05 20.65 10.39
C ASP A 5 -9.02 20.13 10.44
N PRO A 6 -9.05 20.95 10.65
CA PRO A 6 -7.73 20.38 10.89
C PRO A 6 -7.75 18.89 11.19
N THR A 7 -8.81 18.43 11.76
CA THR A 7 -8.97 17.02 12.03
C THR A 7 -8.94 16.21 10.74
N VAL A 8 -9.60 16.70 9.71
CA VAL A 8 -9.60 16.01 8.43
C VAL A 8 -8.19 15.99 7.86
N ALA A 9 -7.49 17.09 7.97
CA ALA A 9 -6.11 17.14 7.51
C ALA A 9 -5.24 16.17 8.31
N ALA A 10 -5.49 16.06 9.61
CA ALA A 10 -4.75 15.15 10.46
C ALA A 10 -5.00 13.70 10.05
N VAL A 11 -6.23 13.36 9.69
CA VAL A 11 -6.53 12.00 9.24
C VAL A 11 -5.75 11.68 7.97
N ARG A 12 -5.76 12.58 7.01
CA ARG A 12 -4.96 12.38 5.81
C ARG A 12 -3.47 12.34 6.14
N GLY A 13 -3.05 13.17 7.08
CA GLY A 13 -1.69 13.17 7.54
C GLY A 13 -1.30 11.87 8.19
N ASP A 14 -2.22 11.28 8.95
CA ASP A 14 -1.97 10.01 9.61
C ASP A 14 -1.72 8.91 8.58
N VAL A 15 -2.53 8.87 7.52
CA VAL A 15 -2.35 7.89 6.46
C VAL A 15 -1.01 8.12 5.78
N ALA A 16 -0.72 9.36 5.43
CA ALA A 16 0.56 9.70 4.84
C ALA A 16 1.71 9.39 5.79
N GLY A 17 1.50 9.67 7.08
CA GLY A 17 2.51 9.38 8.08
C GLY A 17 2.80 7.90 8.21
N ALA A 18 1.75 7.07 8.15
CA ALA A 18 1.93 5.62 8.20
C ALA A 18 2.73 5.14 7.00
N ALA A 19 2.38 5.63 5.81
CA ALA A 19 3.12 5.29 4.59
C ALA A 19 4.56 5.75 4.70
N SER A 20 4.79 6.97 5.23
CA SER A 20 6.14 7.50 5.39
C SER A 20 6.96 6.66 6.34
N ARG A 21 6.37 6.20 7.45
CA ARG A 21 7.09 5.37 8.41
C ARG A 21 7.56 4.08 7.79
N ALA A 22 6.74 3.49 6.92
CA ALA A 22 7.09 2.26 6.22
C ALA A 22 7.90 2.53 4.96
N GLY A 23 7.94 3.78 4.52
CA GLY A 23 8.61 4.15 3.28
C GLY A 23 7.85 3.76 2.03
N LEU A 24 6.59 3.36 2.16
CA LEU A 24 5.79 2.93 1.03
C LEU A 24 5.14 4.11 0.33
N THR A 25 5.08 4.03 -1.00
CA THR A 25 4.37 5.02 -1.79
C THR A 25 2.88 4.69 -1.80
N GLN A 26 2.07 5.67 -2.18
CA GLN A 26 0.63 5.44 -2.32
C GLN A 26 0.34 4.32 -3.31
N ARG A 27 1.09 4.27 -4.40
CA ARG A 27 0.86 3.24 -5.43
C ARG A 27 1.23 1.86 -4.88
N GLU A 28 2.30 1.78 -4.10
CA GLU A 28 2.68 0.52 -3.46
C GLU A 28 1.60 0.07 -2.48
N LEU A 29 1.05 1.00 -1.72
CA LEU A 29 -0.05 0.70 -0.81
C LEU A 29 -1.28 0.21 -1.57
N SER A 30 -1.61 0.86 -2.69
CA SER A 30 -2.75 0.45 -3.51
C SER A 30 -2.58 -0.97 -4.02
N VAL A 31 -1.39 -1.30 -4.50
CA VAL A 31 -1.07 -2.64 -4.99
C VAL A 31 -1.26 -3.66 -3.87
N LEU A 32 -0.73 -3.38 -2.69
CA LEU A 32 -0.85 -4.29 -1.56
C LEU A 32 -2.31 -4.45 -1.12
N LYS A 33 -3.06 -3.36 -1.13
CA LYS A 33 -4.46 -3.39 -0.74
C LYS A 33 -5.28 -4.28 -1.65
N ILE A 34 -5.12 -4.11 -2.96
CA ILE A 34 -5.87 -4.92 -3.92
C ILE A 34 -5.42 -6.37 -3.83
N ALA A 35 -4.12 -6.60 -3.62
CA ALA A 35 -3.59 -7.95 -3.44
C ALA A 35 -4.21 -8.61 -2.22
N SER A 36 -4.47 -7.85 -1.16
CA SER A 36 -5.06 -8.40 0.06
C SER A 36 -6.48 -8.91 -0.18
N ASP A 37 -7.11 -8.46 -1.25
CA ASP A 37 -8.44 -8.95 -1.65
C ASP A 37 -8.34 -10.23 -2.49
N GLY A 38 -7.15 -10.78 -2.65
CA GLY A 38 -6.96 -12.03 -3.39
C GLY A 38 -6.82 -11.86 -4.89
N ARG A 39 -6.57 -10.64 -5.36
CA ARG A 39 -6.46 -10.38 -6.79
C ARG A 39 -5.09 -10.76 -7.34
N THR A 40 -5.08 -11.19 -8.59
CA THR A 40 -3.85 -11.50 -9.29
C THR A 40 -3.15 -10.21 -9.72
N ALA A 41 -1.88 -10.32 -10.09
CA ALA A 41 -1.14 -9.16 -10.61
C ALA A 41 -1.81 -8.59 -11.84
N GLU A 42 -2.38 -9.44 -12.69
CA GLU A 42 -3.08 -8.99 -13.88
C GLU A 42 -4.34 -8.19 -13.50
N GLU A 43 -5.08 -8.65 -12.52
CA GLU A 43 -6.25 -7.95 -12.04
C GLU A 43 -5.89 -6.61 -11.41
N ILE A 44 -4.78 -6.59 -10.67
CA ILE A 44 -4.29 -5.35 -10.06
C ILE A 44 -3.91 -4.35 -11.14
N ALA A 45 -3.18 -4.82 -12.16
CA ALA A 45 -2.77 -3.98 -13.28
C ALA A 45 -3.98 -3.35 -13.96
N ARG A 46 -5.02 -4.16 -14.19
CA ARG A 46 -6.23 -3.69 -14.81
C ARG A 46 -6.97 -2.67 -13.93
N ALA A 47 -7.04 -2.96 -12.63
CA ALA A 47 -7.74 -2.08 -11.71
C ALA A 47 -7.06 -0.72 -11.58
N LEU A 48 -5.74 -0.68 -11.66
CA LEU A 48 -4.98 0.55 -11.49
C LEU A 48 -4.60 1.22 -12.81
N GLY A 49 -4.92 0.59 -13.94
CA GLY A 49 -4.54 1.14 -15.24
C GLY A 49 -3.04 1.11 -15.47
N LEU A 50 -2.37 0.08 -14.95
CA LEU A 50 -0.92 -0.06 -15.05
C LEU A 50 -0.57 -1.30 -15.86
N GLY A 51 0.68 -1.35 -16.34
CA GLY A 51 1.18 -2.58 -16.93
C GLY A 51 1.60 -3.58 -15.86
N MET A 52 1.68 -4.85 -16.27
CA MET A 52 2.06 -5.93 -15.37
C MET A 52 3.45 -5.71 -14.77
N GLU A 53 4.38 -5.23 -15.60
CA GLU A 53 5.75 -4.99 -15.11
C GLU A 53 5.78 -3.92 -14.03
N THR A 54 4.96 -2.90 -14.20
CA THR A 54 4.88 -1.83 -13.21
C THR A 54 4.32 -2.36 -11.90
N VAL A 55 3.29 -3.21 -11.98
CA VAL A 55 2.72 -3.84 -10.78
C VAL A 55 3.76 -4.69 -10.09
N ARG A 56 4.50 -5.51 -10.85
CA ARG A 56 5.56 -6.34 -10.27
C ARG A 56 6.65 -5.50 -9.62
N SER A 57 6.99 -4.38 -10.24
CA SER A 57 7.98 -3.46 -9.70
C SER A 57 7.51 -2.88 -8.37
N HIS A 58 6.25 -2.48 -8.29
CA HIS A 58 5.69 -1.96 -7.04
C HIS A 58 5.71 -3.03 -5.94
N PHE A 59 5.36 -4.27 -6.28
CA PHE A 59 5.44 -5.37 -5.32
C PHE A 59 6.86 -5.59 -4.82
N LYS A 60 7.82 -5.59 -5.74
CA LYS A 60 9.21 -5.80 -5.37
C LYS A 60 9.70 -4.73 -4.39
N LYS A 61 9.37 -3.49 -4.69
CA LYS A 61 9.76 -2.37 -3.84
C LYS A 61 9.07 -2.45 -2.47
N ALA A 62 7.78 -2.75 -2.48
CA ALA A 62 7.04 -2.88 -1.23
C ALA A 62 7.59 -4.02 -0.39
N ARG A 63 7.86 -5.16 -1.02
CA ARG A 63 8.40 -6.31 -0.32
C ARG A 63 9.74 -5.97 0.34
N THR A 64 10.60 -5.29 -0.39
CA THR A 64 11.90 -4.90 0.14
C THR A 64 11.75 -3.94 1.32
N LYS A 65 10.87 -2.95 1.18
CA LYS A 65 10.67 -1.96 2.23
C LYS A 65 10.09 -2.57 3.49
N LEU A 66 9.25 -3.60 3.35
CA LEU A 66 8.64 -4.27 4.48
C LEU A 66 9.51 -5.39 5.05
N GLY A 67 10.63 -5.69 4.41
CA GLY A 67 11.47 -6.80 4.83
C GLY A 67 10.79 -8.14 4.64
N ALA A 68 9.90 -8.25 3.67
CA ALA A 68 9.10 -9.45 3.48
C ALA A 68 9.80 -10.42 2.54
N ARG A 69 9.50 -11.71 2.72
CA ARG A 69 10.12 -12.78 1.95
C ARG A 69 9.46 -12.97 0.59
N ASN A 70 8.17 -12.69 0.51
CA ASN A 70 7.41 -12.90 -0.70
C ASN A 70 6.17 -12.00 -0.67
N ARG A 71 5.36 -12.10 -1.71
CA ARG A 71 4.17 -11.28 -1.87
C ARG A 71 3.18 -11.47 -0.72
N THR A 72 2.91 -12.71 -0.37
CA THR A 72 1.97 -13.02 0.72
C THR A 72 2.45 -12.43 2.03
N HIS A 73 3.75 -12.58 2.30
CA HIS A 73 4.34 -12.03 3.51
C HIS A 73 4.27 -10.50 3.50
N ALA A 74 4.48 -9.88 2.33
CA ALA A 74 4.39 -8.42 2.22
C ALA A 74 2.99 -7.93 2.57
N VAL A 75 1.95 -8.60 2.07
CA VAL A 75 0.58 -8.26 2.40
C VAL A 75 0.32 -8.43 3.89
N ALA A 76 0.78 -9.54 4.46
CA ALA A 76 0.60 -9.81 5.89
C ALA A 76 1.29 -8.74 6.74
N GLU A 77 2.50 -8.34 6.38
CA GLU A 77 3.22 -7.31 7.12
C GLU A 77 2.52 -5.95 7.02
N ALA A 78 2.02 -5.63 5.84
CA ALA A 78 1.28 -4.38 5.67
C ALA A 78 0.04 -4.36 6.56
N MET A 79 -0.64 -5.49 6.68
CA MET A 79 -1.81 -5.59 7.54
C MET A 79 -1.44 -5.51 9.02
N ARG A 80 -0.37 -6.18 9.43
CA ARG A 80 0.10 -6.12 10.82
C ARG A 80 0.45 -4.70 11.23
N GLN A 81 1.03 -3.94 10.32
CA GLN A 81 1.43 -2.56 10.58
C GLN A 81 0.30 -1.57 10.35
N LEU A 82 -0.90 -2.07 10.03
CA LEU A 82 -2.08 -1.26 9.79
C LEU A 82 -1.89 -0.26 8.66
N LEU A 83 -1.07 -0.62 7.68
CA LEU A 83 -0.85 0.21 6.51
C LEU A 83 -1.97 0.04 5.50
N ILE A 84 -2.59 -1.14 5.49
CA ILE A 84 -3.78 -1.45 4.71
C ILE A 84 -4.78 -2.14 5.61
N VAL A 85 -6.04 -2.12 5.18
CA VAL A 85 -7.13 -2.79 5.91
C VAL A 85 -7.96 -3.65 5.00
#